data_b8558405c9fc61fcb660a584ec8f150e
#
_entry.id   b8558405c9fc61fcb660a584ec8f150e
#
_cell.length_a   1.000
_cell.length_b   1.000
_cell.length_c   1.000
_cell.angle_alpha   90.00
_cell.angle_beta   90.00
_cell.angle_gamma   90.00
#
_symmetry.space_group_name_H-M   'P 1'
#
loop_
_entity.id
_entity.type
_entity.pdbx_description
1 polymer ?
#
loop_
_entity_poly.entity_id
_entity_poly.type
_entity_poly.pdbx_seq_one_letter_code
_entity_poly.pdbx_strand_id
1 'polypeptide(L)'
;MSALKRGASIVTDTQMAKSGINKKKLAQYGGQVYCFMSDEDVAEAARKGETTRAAASMDKAAGLYRDHADSLGGPHGQNDRPGLIFAVGTAPTALVRLYELVREGKLDPELIIGVPVGFVNVVQSKEMILSLKDTPYIVARGRKGGSNIAACICNALLYMLK
;
A
#
# COMPACT_ATOMS: atom_id res chain seq x y z
N MET A 1 -1.79 -13.92 -1.46
CA MET A 1 -2.49 -14.68 -0.40
C MET A 1 -1.56 -15.25 0.66
N SER A 2 -0.43 -15.84 0.29
CA SER A 2 0.56 -16.32 1.28
C SER A 2 1.07 -15.22 2.20
N ALA A 3 1.27 -14.00 1.68
CA ALA A 3 1.67 -12.85 2.49
C ALA A 3 0.65 -12.53 3.59
N LEU A 4 -0.64 -12.55 3.28
CA LEU A 4 -1.71 -12.33 4.26
C LEU A 4 -1.70 -13.39 5.36
N LYS A 5 -1.47 -14.65 5.01
CA LYS A 5 -1.36 -15.75 5.99
C LYS A 5 -0.16 -15.58 6.92
N ARG A 6 0.91 -14.93 6.46
CA ARG A 6 2.10 -14.64 7.27
C ARG A 6 1.96 -13.36 8.12
N GLY A 7 0.82 -12.70 8.09
CA GLY A 7 0.57 -11.51 8.89
C GLY A 7 0.89 -10.18 8.20
N ALA A 8 0.87 -10.14 6.88
CA ALA A 8 1.06 -8.88 6.14
C ALA A 8 0.00 -7.86 6.54
N SER A 9 0.42 -6.60 6.66
CA SER A 9 -0.46 -5.47 6.93
C SER A 9 -0.84 -4.76 5.63
N ILE A 10 -1.95 -4.03 5.67
CA ILE A 10 -2.46 -3.28 4.52
C ILE A 10 -2.34 -1.79 4.81
N VAL A 11 -1.74 -1.05 3.87
CA VAL A 11 -1.67 0.42 3.91
C VAL A 11 -2.59 0.97 2.84
N THR A 12 -3.50 1.85 3.23
CA THR A 12 -4.44 2.51 2.31
C THR A 12 -4.10 3.98 2.12
N ASP A 13 -4.54 4.55 1.01
CA ASP A 13 -4.39 5.98 0.72
C ASP A 13 -5.54 6.83 1.28
N THR A 14 -6.63 6.23 1.75
CA THR A 14 -7.77 6.95 2.33
C THR A 14 -8.30 6.27 3.58
N GLN A 15 -8.92 7.06 4.46
CA GLN A 15 -9.63 6.53 5.63
C GLN A 15 -10.87 5.72 5.20
N MET A 16 -11.51 6.09 4.09
CA MET A 16 -12.65 5.35 3.55
C MET A 16 -12.26 3.91 3.18
N ALA A 17 -11.14 3.73 2.47
CA ALA A 17 -10.64 2.39 2.13
C ALA A 17 -10.32 1.59 3.40
N LYS A 18 -9.62 2.21 4.35
CA LYS A 18 -9.31 1.59 5.64
C LYS A 18 -10.58 1.14 6.37
N SER A 19 -11.61 1.97 6.39
CA SER A 19 -12.87 1.67 7.06
C SER A 19 -13.62 0.50 6.40
N GLY A 20 -13.49 0.34 5.10
CA GLY A 20 -14.16 -0.71 4.33
C GLY A 20 -13.51 -2.09 4.44
N ILE A 21 -12.27 -2.18 4.90
CA ILE A 21 -11.55 -3.46 5.03
C ILE A 21 -11.97 -4.19 6.31
N ASN A 22 -12.17 -5.49 6.22
CA ASN A 22 -12.48 -6.35 7.38
C ASN A 22 -11.24 -6.55 8.25
N LYS A 23 -11.02 -5.63 9.17
CA LYS A 23 -9.88 -5.62 10.08
C LYS A 23 -9.84 -6.83 11.01
N LYS A 24 -11.02 -7.30 11.41
CA LYS A 24 -11.17 -8.46 12.30
C LYS A 24 -10.66 -9.72 11.62
N LYS A 25 -11.00 -9.91 10.35
CA LYS A 25 -10.52 -11.05 9.56
C LYS A 25 -9.00 -10.97 9.35
N LEU A 26 -8.49 -9.77 9.03
CA LEU A 26 -7.05 -9.57 8.85
C LEU A 26 -6.28 -9.81 10.17
N ALA A 27 -6.80 -9.38 11.30
CA ALA A 27 -6.20 -9.57 12.61
C ALA A 27 -6.05 -11.04 13.01
N GLN A 28 -6.90 -11.93 12.48
CA GLN A 28 -6.78 -13.38 12.70
C GLN A 28 -5.44 -13.94 12.17
N TYR A 29 -4.84 -13.25 11.19
CA TYR A 29 -3.55 -13.63 10.62
C TYR A 29 -2.40 -12.74 11.13
N GLY A 30 -2.68 -11.81 12.05
CA GLY A 30 -1.68 -10.92 12.66
C GLY A 30 -1.47 -9.59 11.95
N GLY A 31 -2.19 -9.33 10.85
CA GLY A 31 -2.07 -8.09 10.10
C GLY A 31 -2.93 -6.95 10.66
N GLN A 32 -2.55 -5.73 10.30
CA GLN A 32 -3.28 -4.49 10.65
C GLN A 32 -3.52 -3.66 9.41
N VAL A 33 -4.48 -2.74 9.47
CA VAL A 33 -4.74 -1.77 8.41
C VAL A 33 -4.27 -0.39 8.85
N TYR A 34 -3.45 0.25 8.03
CA TYR A 34 -2.91 1.59 8.27
C TYR A 34 -3.39 2.57 7.22
N CYS A 35 -3.67 3.80 7.66
CA CYS A 35 -3.84 4.96 6.78
C CYS A 35 -3.19 6.16 7.46
N PHE A 36 -2.17 6.73 6.84
CA PHE A 36 -1.37 7.81 7.42
C PHE A 36 -1.77 9.20 6.91
N MET A 37 -2.83 9.29 6.11
CA MET A 37 -3.25 10.55 5.48
C MET A 37 -3.64 11.65 6.48
N SER A 38 -4.15 11.28 7.64
CA SER A 38 -4.58 12.21 8.69
C SER A 38 -3.50 12.52 9.73
N ASP A 39 -2.33 11.91 9.61
CA ASP A 39 -1.25 12.09 10.58
C ASP A 39 -0.59 13.47 10.41
N GLU A 40 -0.33 14.17 11.52
CA GLU A 40 0.30 15.50 11.49
C GLU A 40 1.71 15.48 10.91
N ASP A 41 2.51 14.48 11.25
CA ASP A 41 3.87 14.32 10.72
C ASP A 41 3.88 14.15 9.21
N VAL A 42 2.88 13.47 8.66
CA VAL A 42 2.69 13.30 7.21
C VAL A 42 2.32 14.64 6.57
N ALA A 43 1.41 15.40 7.17
CA ALA A 43 1.03 16.73 6.69
C ALA A 43 2.23 17.69 6.68
N GLU A 44 3.05 17.64 7.73
CA GLU A 44 4.25 18.47 7.83
C GLU A 44 5.31 18.04 6.81
N ALA A 45 5.56 16.75 6.67
CA ALA A 45 6.50 16.23 5.68
C ALA A 45 6.09 16.60 4.25
N ALA A 46 4.78 16.57 3.95
CA ALA A 46 4.27 16.99 2.65
C ALA A 46 4.53 18.46 2.36
N ARG A 47 4.33 19.33 3.35
CA ARG A 47 4.61 20.77 3.22
C ARG A 47 6.10 21.05 3.02
N LYS A 48 6.96 20.43 3.81
CA LYS A 48 8.42 20.61 3.74
C LYS A 48 9.00 20.07 2.44
N GLY A 49 8.49 18.93 1.95
CA GLY A 49 8.95 18.28 0.73
C GLY A 49 8.27 18.76 -0.55
N GLU A 50 7.38 19.75 -0.46
CA GLU A 50 6.60 20.26 -1.60
C GLU A 50 5.90 19.15 -2.36
N THR A 51 5.32 18.19 -1.65
CA THR A 51 4.65 17.01 -2.21
C THR A 51 3.24 16.86 -1.64
N THR A 52 2.51 15.83 -2.09
CA THR A 52 1.17 15.56 -1.59
C THR A 52 1.21 14.74 -0.30
N ARG A 53 0.15 14.83 0.51
CA ARG A 53 0.00 13.97 1.69
C ARG A 53 -0.01 12.49 1.30
N ALA A 54 -0.60 12.16 0.17
CA ALA A 54 -0.66 10.80 -0.33
C ALA A 54 0.75 10.24 -0.57
N ALA A 55 1.61 11.01 -1.25
CA ALA A 55 3.01 10.61 -1.47
C ALA A 55 3.78 10.52 -0.13
N ALA A 56 3.63 11.52 0.74
CA ALA A 56 4.29 11.52 2.05
C ALA A 56 3.83 10.35 2.94
N SER A 57 2.57 9.93 2.83
CA SER A 57 2.07 8.76 3.57
C SER A 57 2.74 7.46 3.11
N MET A 58 3.07 7.35 1.84
CA MET A 58 3.82 6.21 1.32
C MET A 58 5.27 6.20 1.82
N ASP A 59 5.89 7.37 1.95
CA ASP A 59 7.22 7.50 2.57
C ASP A 59 7.21 7.04 4.03
N LYS A 60 6.19 7.40 4.79
CA LYS A 60 6.02 6.94 6.17
C LYS A 60 5.90 5.41 6.24
N ALA A 61 5.10 4.82 5.36
CA ALA A 61 4.95 3.36 5.28
C ALA A 61 6.27 2.68 4.96
N ALA A 62 7.05 3.23 4.04
CA ALA A 62 8.37 2.70 3.69
C ALA A 62 9.36 2.79 4.88
N GLY A 63 9.28 3.86 5.68
CA GLY A 63 10.05 4.02 6.90
C GLY A 63 9.74 2.94 7.92
N LEU A 64 8.47 2.68 8.17
CA LEU A 64 8.03 1.61 9.09
C LEU A 64 8.49 0.23 8.61
N TYR A 65 8.44 -0.02 7.31
CA TYR A 65 8.92 -1.27 6.73
C TYR A 65 10.42 -1.49 7.01
N ARG A 66 11.24 -0.45 6.87
CA ARG A 66 12.69 -0.50 7.16
C ARG A 66 12.97 -0.68 8.65
N ASP A 67 12.28 0.06 9.51
CA ASP A 67 12.46 -0.01 10.97
C ASP A 67 12.14 -1.40 11.51
N HIS A 68 11.10 -2.05 11.00
CA HIS A 68 10.81 -3.45 11.32
C HIS A 68 11.91 -4.39 10.85
N ALA A 69 12.53 -4.12 9.72
CA ALA A 69 13.65 -4.91 9.22
C ALA A 69 14.87 -4.80 10.13
N ASP A 70 15.13 -3.61 10.65
CA ASP A 70 16.29 -3.33 11.51
C ASP A 70 16.10 -3.83 12.95
N SER A 71 14.87 -3.78 13.50
CA SER A 71 14.57 -4.17 14.87
C SER A 71 14.55 -5.68 15.10
N LEU A 72 14.40 -6.47 14.05
CA LEU A 72 14.45 -7.94 14.12
C LEU A 72 15.86 -8.51 13.95
N GLY A 73 16.88 -7.68 13.93
CA GLY A 73 18.32 -7.88 14.06
C GLY A 73 18.87 -9.30 13.87
N GLY A 74 18.69 -9.89 12.71
CA GLY A 74 19.29 -11.19 12.42
C GLY A 74 19.20 -11.54 10.93
N PRO A 75 20.06 -12.44 10.44
CA PRO A 75 20.05 -12.89 9.06
C PRO A 75 18.90 -13.87 8.82
N HIS A 76 17.69 -13.48 9.21
CA HIS A 76 16.51 -14.24 8.84
C HIS A 76 16.18 -13.94 7.38
N GLY A 77 16.02 -15.00 6.60
CA GLY A 77 15.74 -14.90 5.18
C GLY A 77 14.51 -14.02 4.92
N GLN A 78 14.48 -13.38 3.75
CA GLN A 78 13.42 -12.47 3.30
C GLN A 78 12.01 -13.05 3.43
N ASN A 79 11.88 -14.35 3.68
CA ASN A 79 10.60 -15.07 3.74
C ASN A 79 9.86 -15.03 5.09
N ASP A 80 10.51 -14.57 6.17
CA ASP A 80 9.93 -14.62 7.51
C ASP A 80 9.37 -13.27 8.01
N ARG A 81 9.46 -12.22 7.21
CA ARG A 81 9.00 -10.88 7.60
C ARG A 81 7.55 -10.66 7.19
N PRO A 82 6.71 -10.13 8.11
CA PRO A 82 5.40 -9.65 7.69
C PRO A 82 5.59 -8.51 6.69
N GLY A 83 5.05 -8.68 5.49
CA GLY A 83 5.15 -7.70 4.42
C GLY A 83 4.06 -6.63 4.48
N LEU A 84 4.10 -5.73 3.50
CA LEU A 84 3.09 -4.70 3.33
C LEU A 84 2.37 -4.88 2.00
N ILE A 85 1.05 -4.72 2.04
CA ILE A 85 0.18 -4.63 0.88
C ILE A 85 -0.33 -3.20 0.80
N PHE A 86 -0.24 -2.58 -0.36
CA PHE A 86 -0.72 -1.21 -0.57
C PHE A 86 -2.02 -1.23 -1.36
N ALA A 87 -3.03 -0.56 -0.85
CA ALA A 87 -4.34 -0.43 -1.50
C ALA A 87 -4.64 1.04 -1.76
N VAL A 88 -4.47 1.46 -3.01
CA VAL A 88 -4.63 2.85 -3.45
C VAL A 88 -5.90 2.96 -4.28
N GLY A 89 -6.89 3.68 -3.76
CA GLY A 89 -8.21 3.83 -4.38
C GLY A 89 -8.56 5.25 -4.82
N THR A 90 -7.74 6.26 -4.52
CA THR A 90 -8.05 7.66 -4.81
C THR A 90 -6.87 8.45 -5.34
N ALA A 91 -5.69 8.35 -4.73
CA ALA A 91 -4.58 9.25 -4.98
C ALA A 91 -3.57 8.69 -5.99
N PRO A 92 -3.56 9.18 -7.26
CA PRO A 92 -2.53 8.78 -8.23
C PRO A 92 -1.11 9.06 -7.77
N THR A 93 -0.90 10.14 -7.01
CA THR A 93 0.41 10.50 -6.47
C THR A 93 0.97 9.44 -5.50
N ALA A 94 0.09 8.71 -4.80
CA ALA A 94 0.51 7.58 -3.97
C ALA A 94 1.09 6.45 -4.83
N LEU A 95 0.47 6.12 -5.96
CA LEU A 95 1.00 5.10 -6.88
C LEU A 95 2.34 5.52 -7.48
N VAL A 96 2.48 6.77 -7.89
CA VAL A 96 3.74 7.30 -8.43
C VAL A 96 4.84 7.17 -7.38
N ARG A 97 4.54 7.54 -6.13
CA ARG A 97 5.54 7.44 -5.05
C ARG A 97 5.90 6.00 -4.72
N LEU A 98 4.94 5.09 -4.72
CA LEU A 98 5.21 3.66 -4.56
C LEU A 98 6.12 3.14 -5.66
N TYR A 99 5.87 3.51 -6.91
CA TYR A 99 6.71 3.16 -8.03
C TYR A 99 8.16 3.63 -7.82
N GLU A 100 8.34 4.90 -7.43
CA GLU A 100 9.66 5.47 -7.16
C GLU A 100 10.38 4.72 -6.03
N LEU A 101 9.69 4.44 -4.92
CA LEU A 101 10.26 3.74 -3.77
C LEU A 101 10.69 2.31 -4.12
N VAL A 102 9.91 1.61 -4.92
CA VAL A 102 10.25 0.27 -5.39
C VAL A 102 11.46 0.32 -6.31
N ARG A 103 11.49 1.27 -7.25
CA ARG A 103 12.61 1.44 -8.19
C ARG A 103 13.91 1.84 -7.49
N GLU A 104 13.83 2.60 -6.40
CA GLU A 104 14.98 2.99 -5.60
C GLU A 104 15.45 1.90 -4.62
N GLY A 105 14.75 0.78 -4.54
CA GLY A 105 15.06 -0.32 -3.61
C GLY A 105 14.72 -0.03 -2.14
N LYS A 106 13.92 1.00 -1.88
CA LYS A 106 13.52 1.41 -0.51
C LYS A 106 12.31 0.67 0.01
N LEU A 107 11.59 -0.01 -0.86
CA LEU A 107 10.35 -0.71 -0.53
C LEU A 107 10.21 -1.95 -1.41
N ASP A 108 9.78 -3.06 -0.81
CA ASP A 108 9.48 -4.30 -1.51
C ASP A 108 8.07 -4.78 -1.09
N PRO A 109 7.01 -4.22 -1.72
CA PRO A 109 5.64 -4.58 -1.37
C PRO A 109 5.31 -6.01 -1.75
N GLU A 110 4.50 -6.67 -0.93
CA GLU A 110 3.94 -7.99 -1.25
C GLU A 110 2.90 -7.91 -2.36
N LEU A 111 2.18 -6.78 -2.45
CA LEU A 111 1.17 -6.54 -3.46
C LEU A 111 0.86 -5.04 -3.52
N ILE A 112 0.66 -4.51 -4.73
CA ILE A 112 0.11 -3.17 -4.93
C ILE A 112 -1.26 -3.30 -5.61
N ILE A 113 -2.30 -2.84 -4.93
CA ILE A 113 -3.65 -2.70 -5.49
C ILE A 113 -3.77 -1.26 -5.96
N GLY A 114 -3.72 -1.06 -7.28
CA GLY A 114 -3.74 0.26 -7.89
C GLY A 114 -5.04 0.52 -8.62
N VAL A 115 -6.02 1.07 -7.93
CA VAL A 115 -7.36 1.35 -8.48
C VAL A 115 -7.80 2.80 -8.19
N PRO A 116 -6.93 3.81 -8.35
CA PRO A 116 -7.37 5.20 -8.21
C PRO A 116 -8.37 5.54 -9.29
N VAL A 117 -9.28 6.46 -8.96
CA VAL A 117 -10.34 6.93 -9.84
C VAL A 117 -10.11 8.40 -10.21
N GLY A 118 -10.50 8.81 -11.41
CA GLY A 118 -10.45 10.20 -11.85
C GLY A 118 -9.82 10.39 -13.22
N PHE A 119 -9.36 11.63 -13.48
CA PHE A 119 -8.89 12.04 -14.79
C PHE A 119 -7.42 12.47 -14.82
N VAL A 120 -6.94 13.14 -13.76
CA VAL A 120 -5.59 13.70 -13.73
C VAL A 120 -4.59 12.65 -13.25
N ASN A 121 -3.68 12.24 -14.13
CA ASN A 121 -2.58 11.31 -13.86
C ASN A 121 -3.02 9.90 -13.41
N VAL A 122 -4.30 9.57 -13.46
CA VAL A 122 -4.81 8.26 -13.02
C VAL A 122 -4.28 7.14 -13.92
N VAL A 123 -4.46 7.29 -15.22
CA VAL A 123 -4.01 6.28 -16.19
C VAL A 123 -2.49 6.13 -16.16
N GLN A 124 -1.77 7.25 -16.15
CA GLN A 124 -0.30 7.27 -16.15
C GLN A 124 0.26 6.58 -14.90
N SER A 125 -0.29 6.85 -13.72
CA SER A 125 0.17 6.22 -12.48
C SER A 125 -0.05 4.71 -12.48
N LYS A 126 -1.16 4.25 -13.04
CA LYS A 126 -1.45 2.81 -13.19
C LYS A 126 -0.48 2.14 -14.15
N GLU A 127 -0.20 2.77 -15.29
CA GLU A 127 0.75 2.23 -16.26
C GLU A 127 2.17 2.13 -15.69
N MET A 128 2.57 3.06 -14.82
CA MET A 128 3.84 2.97 -14.10
C MET A 128 3.92 1.70 -13.24
N ILE A 129 2.86 1.40 -12.48
CA ILE A 129 2.81 0.19 -11.66
C ILE A 129 2.83 -1.07 -12.53
N LEU A 130 2.11 -1.06 -13.66
CA LEU A 130 2.10 -2.19 -14.60
C LEU A 130 3.47 -2.47 -15.22
N SER A 131 4.38 -1.49 -15.22
CA SER A 131 5.74 -1.66 -15.71
C SER A 131 6.68 -2.34 -14.72
N LEU A 132 6.29 -2.50 -13.46
CA LEU A 132 7.08 -3.20 -12.45
C LEU A 132 7.14 -4.70 -12.76
N LYS A 133 8.35 -5.28 -12.75
CA LYS A 133 8.55 -6.67 -13.16
C LYS A 133 8.48 -7.66 -11.99
N ASP A 134 8.97 -7.25 -10.81
CA ASP A 134 9.15 -8.15 -9.66
C ASP A 134 8.13 -7.92 -8.54
N THR A 135 7.26 -6.92 -8.68
CA THR A 135 6.24 -6.60 -7.68
C THR A 135 4.88 -7.08 -8.15
N PRO A 136 4.19 -7.95 -7.39
CA PRO A 136 2.81 -8.33 -7.71
C PRO A 136 1.87 -7.12 -7.65
N TYR A 137 0.92 -7.05 -8.57
CA TYR A 137 -0.06 -5.98 -8.60
C TYR A 137 -1.44 -6.46 -9.04
N ILE A 138 -2.47 -5.73 -8.61
CA ILE A 138 -3.83 -5.77 -9.14
C ILE A 138 -4.19 -4.34 -9.53
N VAL A 139 -4.39 -4.11 -10.82
CA VAL A 139 -4.67 -2.77 -11.36
C VAL A 139 -5.92 -2.83 -12.24
N ALA A 140 -6.88 -1.94 -11.97
CA ALA A 140 -8.01 -1.73 -12.88
C ALA A 140 -7.59 -0.68 -13.93
N ARG A 141 -7.25 -1.13 -15.11
CA ARG A 141 -6.80 -0.27 -16.21
C ARG A 141 -7.84 0.80 -16.53
N GLY A 142 -7.37 1.98 -16.93
CA GLY A 142 -8.23 3.10 -17.28
C GLY A 142 -8.53 4.00 -16.07
N ARG A 143 -9.66 4.70 -16.10
CA ARG A 143 -9.99 5.76 -15.15
C ARG A 143 -10.89 5.31 -14.00
N LYS A 144 -11.40 4.11 -14.04
CA LYS A 144 -12.32 3.57 -13.01
C LYS A 144 -11.57 3.01 -11.83
N GLY A 145 -12.21 3.10 -10.67
CA GLY A 145 -11.65 2.62 -9.40
C GLY A 145 -12.41 3.23 -8.23
N GLY A 146 -11.70 3.47 -7.15
CA GLY A 146 -12.22 4.10 -5.95
C GLY A 146 -11.80 3.39 -4.67
N SER A 147 -11.96 4.07 -3.54
CA SER A 147 -11.65 3.52 -2.22
C SER A 147 -12.50 2.29 -1.90
N ASN A 148 -13.76 2.28 -2.33
CA ASN A 148 -14.64 1.13 -2.17
C ASN A 148 -14.16 -0.08 -2.98
N ILE A 149 -13.65 0.13 -4.19
CA ILE A 149 -13.09 -0.93 -5.03
C ILE A 149 -11.81 -1.49 -4.36
N ALA A 150 -10.93 -0.61 -3.87
CA ALA A 150 -9.72 -1.04 -3.16
C ALA A 150 -10.06 -1.90 -1.94
N ALA A 151 -11.00 -1.47 -1.11
CA ALA A 151 -11.45 -2.22 0.05
C ALA A 151 -12.11 -3.55 -0.34
N CYS A 152 -12.91 -3.56 -1.39
CA CYS A 152 -13.56 -4.76 -1.91
C CYS A 152 -12.53 -5.81 -2.36
N ILE A 153 -11.49 -5.40 -3.06
CA ILE A 153 -10.41 -6.31 -3.49
C ILE A 153 -9.69 -6.90 -2.26
N CYS A 154 -9.37 -6.07 -1.27
CA CYS A 154 -8.75 -6.54 -0.01
C CYS A 154 -9.64 -7.58 0.68
N ASN A 155 -10.93 -7.30 0.81
CA ASN A 155 -11.88 -8.22 1.45
C ASN A 155 -12.04 -9.51 0.65
N ALA A 156 -12.07 -9.44 -0.67
CA ALA A 156 -12.14 -10.63 -1.52
C ALA A 156 -10.93 -11.55 -1.27
N LEU A 157 -9.73 -10.98 -1.19
CA LEU A 157 -8.52 -11.74 -0.87
C LEU A 157 -8.60 -12.37 0.53
N LEU A 158 -9.09 -11.62 1.52
CA LEU A 158 -9.24 -12.10 2.88
C LEU A 158 -10.25 -13.26 2.98
N TYR A 159 -11.36 -13.18 2.26
CA TYR A 159 -12.39 -14.21 2.28
C TYR A 159 -11.98 -15.48 1.52
N MET A 160 -11.02 -15.39 0.64
CA MET A 160 -10.44 -16.55 -0.05
C MET A 160 -9.44 -17.33 0.82
N LEU A 161 -9.01 -16.78 1.95
CA LEU A 161 -8.10 -17.47 2.88
C LEU A 161 -8.86 -18.56 3.64
N LYS A 162 -8.26 -19.73 3.68
CA LYS A 162 -8.78 -20.88 4.42
C LYS A 162 -7.86 -21.27 5.56
#